data_b99aec91e2ec7886ceb44dedf2afc505
#
_entry.id   b99aec91e2ec7886ceb44dedf2afc505
#
_cell.length_a   1.000
_cell.length_b   1.000
_cell.length_c   1.000
_cell.angle_alpha   90.00
_cell.angle_beta   90.00
_cell.angle_gamma   90.00
#
_symmetry.space_group_name_H-M   'P 1'
#
loop_
_entity.id
_entity.type
_entity.pdbx_description
1 polymer ?
#
loop_
_entity_poly.entity_id
_entity_poly.type
_entity_poly.pdbx_seq_one_letter_code
_entity_poly.pdbx_strand_id
1 'polypeptide(L)'
;MKSFEIPPELNLNAEQKEKLRSFLTRSESSDTPWYVHLVVILGSWFATMLLLLFLFIAKILETTESLKVIGALISVGSIAIPLLDQKKKISESFIVSVGFLGQVLLFLGIAFSKSEILSFSASVLIVEIFLYLFSGTWIQKFVSVLLIFSSSVILLEENEMSLGIHIMLALSGLAIVLLFRYEVEIVSSGKIIPSFYMPTIYGLTIAISGIPALSVIGGSYISTDWRISGTIGILVLAIYLWTCLNSILKDKLFIQGFMVGTICLLLAPTLQTPGISFSVFLIAIGFRQRLDLVLMLGILSISCYLVDYYYSLKFTLLIKSYILLGSGALFLCAYLSLSKLYDRKERENER
;
A
#
# COMPACT_ATOMS: atom_id res chain seq x y z
N MET A 1 26.03 -22.37 -12.36
CA MET A 1 25.51 -23.21 -11.27
C MET A 1 26.31 -22.91 -10.01
N LYS A 2 25.81 -22.09 -9.11
CA LYS A 2 26.41 -21.92 -7.77
C LYS A 2 25.83 -23.05 -6.91
N SER A 3 26.65 -24.02 -6.57
CA SER A 3 26.31 -25.04 -5.57
C SER A 3 26.06 -24.34 -4.25
N PHE A 4 24.81 -24.32 -3.81
CA PHE A 4 24.44 -23.79 -2.50
C PHE A 4 24.95 -24.80 -1.45
N GLU A 5 26.11 -24.52 -0.87
CA GLU A 5 26.62 -25.29 0.27
C GLU A 5 25.82 -24.88 1.50
N ILE A 6 25.09 -25.85 2.06
CA ILE A 6 24.36 -25.65 3.31
C ILE A 6 25.40 -25.37 4.39
N PRO A 7 25.32 -24.23 5.12
CA PRO A 7 26.28 -23.91 6.17
C PRO A 7 26.39 -25.06 7.17
N PRO A 8 27.60 -25.48 7.55
CA PRO A 8 27.80 -26.61 8.48
C PRO A 8 27.24 -26.36 9.88
N GLU A 9 26.93 -25.13 10.22
CA GLU A 9 26.34 -24.71 11.49
C GLU A 9 24.90 -25.18 11.70
N LEU A 10 24.18 -25.53 10.61
CA LEU A 10 22.84 -26.10 10.69
C LEU A 10 22.96 -27.62 10.92
N ASN A 11 22.77 -28.06 12.15
CA ASN A 11 22.70 -29.49 12.55
C ASN A 11 21.41 -30.13 11.99
N LEU A 12 21.31 -30.27 10.69
CA LEU A 12 20.17 -30.88 10.00
C LEU A 12 20.41 -32.38 9.80
N ASN A 13 19.40 -33.17 10.09
CA ASN A 13 19.37 -34.61 9.83
C ASN A 13 19.39 -34.89 8.33
N ALA A 14 19.85 -36.04 7.88
CA ALA A 14 19.98 -36.39 6.45
C ALA A 14 18.67 -36.18 5.66
N GLU A 15 17.53 -36.54 6.26
CA GLU A 15 16.19 -36.34 5.68
C GLU A 15 15.79 -34.85 5.56
N GLN A 16 16.20 -34.03 6.52
CA GLN A 16 15.98 -32.58 6.50
C GLN A 16 16.85 -31.89 5.45
N LYS A 17 18.10 -32.35 5.26
CA LYS A 17 19.01 -31.88 4.22
C LYS A 17 18.46 -32.19 2.81
N GLU A 18 17.87 -33.36 2.64
CA GLU A 18 17.29 -33.78 1.35
C GLU A 18 15.99 -33.00 1.04
N LYS A 19 15.12 -32.80 2.04
CA LYS A 19 13.94 -31.92 1.93
C LYS A 19 14.34 -30.48 1.61
N LEU A 20 15.36 -29.95 2.26
CA LEU A 20 15.86 -28.60 2.00
C LEU A 20 16.46 -28.48 0.60
N ARG A 21 17.25 -29.47 0.15
CA ARG A 21 17.77 -29.52 -1.23
C ARG A 21 16.65 -29.61 -2.27
N SER A 22 15.65 -30.45 -2.04
CA SER A 22 14.51 -30.58 -2.95
C SER A 22 13.66 -29.28 -3.00
N PHE A 23 13.59 -28.56 -1.89
CA PHE A 23 12.91 -27.27 -1.81
C PHE A 23 13.70 -26.17 -2.58
N LEU A 24 15.01 -26.13 -2.39
CA LEU A 24 15.89 -25.16 -3.07
C LEU A 24 15.97 -25.42 -4.58
N THR A 25 16.10 -26.70 -5.00
CA THR A 25 16.06 -27.05 -6.43
C THR A 25 14.72 -26.82 -7.08
N ARG A 26 13.61 -26.94 -6.33
CA ARG A 26 12.26 -26.61 -6.81
C ARG A 26 12.04 -25.09 -6.94
N SER A 27 12.68 -24.30 -6.09
CA SER A 27 12.69 -22.83 -6.19
C SER A 27 13.48 -22.35 -7.40
N GLU A 28 14.66 -22.95 -7.68
CA GLU A 28 15.47 -22.59 -8.86
C GLU A 28 14.81 -22.99 -10.20
N SER A 29 13.99 -24.05 -10.23
CA SER A 29 13.30 -24.49 -11.45
C SER A 29 12.06 -23.66 -11.82
N SER A 30 11.65 -22.71 -10.97
CA SER A 30 10.49 -21.85 -11.19
C SER A 30 10.82 -20.42 -11.59
N ASP A 31 12.08 -20.03 -11.69
CA ASP A 31 12.49 -18.71 -12.14
C ASP A 31 12.33 -18.57 -13.66
N THR A 32 11.07 -18.41 -14.08
CA THR A 32 10.80 -17.97 -15.46
C THR A 32 11.43 -16.59 -15.65
N PRO A 33 12.19 -16.37 -16.74
CA PRO A 33 12.79 -15.07 -17.00
C PRO A 33 11.76 -13.95 -17.00
N TRP A 34 12.14 -12.77 -16.52
CA TRP A 34 11.23 -11.61 -16.39
C TRP A 34 10.51 -11.25 -17.69
N TYR A 35 11.17 -11.43 -18.85
CA TYR A 35 10.56 -11.17 -20.16
C TYR A 35 9.42 -12.14 -20.49
N VAL A 36 9.45 -13.39 -20.00
CA VAL A 36 8.35 -14.34 -20.15
C VAL A 36 7.14 -13.85 -19.37
N HIS A 37 7.33 -13.36 -18.14
CA HIS A 37 6.24 -12.74 -17.36
C HIS A 37 5.65 -11.54 -18.11
N LEU A 38 6.49 -10.69 -18.70
CA LEU A 38 6.05 -9.54 -19.49
C LEU A 38 5.23 -9.97 -20.71
N VAL A 39 5.69 -10.97 -21.46
CA VAL A 39 4.96 -11.51 -22.61
C VAL A 39 3.61 -12.12 -22.19
N VAL A 40 3.57 -12.85 -21.08
CA VAL A 40 2.32 -13.42 -20.55
C VAL A 40 1.33 -12.33 -20.13
N ILE A 41 1.80 -11.27 -19.47
CA ILE A 41 0.95 -10.12 -19.09
C ILE A 41 0.40 -9.44 -20.35
N LEU A 42 1.25 -9.07 -21.31
CA LEU A 42 0.82 -8.40 -22.53
C LEU A 42 -0.11 -9.29 -23.36
N GLY A 43 0.18 -10.58 -23.47
CA GLY A 43 -0.68 -11.55 -24.15
C GLY A 43 -2.05 -11.68 -23.49
N SER A 44 -2.09 -11.70 -22.16
CA SER A 44 -3.33 -11.74 -21.38
C SER A 44 -4.19 -10.49 -21.61
N TRP A 45 -3.58 -9.32 -21.59
CA TRP A 45 -4.27 -8.05 -21.90
C TRP A 45 -4.80 -8.01 -23.32
N PHE A 46 -3.99 -8.46 -24.29
CA PHE A 46 -4.41 -8.52 -25.68
C PHE A 46 -5.57 -9.50 -25.88
N ALA A 47 -5.50 -10.70 -25.29
CA ALA A 47 -6.60 -11.66 -25.32
C ALA A 47 -7.90 -11.10 -24.70
N THR A 48 -7.77 -10.33 -23.61
CA THR A 48 -8.93 -9.69 -22.96
C THR A 48 -9.50 -8.57 -23.82
N MET A 49 -8.68 -7.79 -24.52
CA MET A 49 -9.15 -6.81 -25.49
C MET A 49 -9.88 -7.46 -26.69
N LEU A 50 -9.38 -8.58 -27.18
CA LEU A 50 -10.07 -9.34 -28.24
C LEU A 50 -11.42 -9.87 -27.75
N LEU A 51 -11.50 -10.35 -26.51
CA LEU A 51 -12.78 -10.76 -25.91
C LEU A 51 -13.75 -9.58 -25.83
N LEU A 52 -13.31 -8.42 -25.39
CA LEU A 52 -14.14 -7.20 -25.37
C LEU A 52 -14.63 -6.83 -26.77
N LEU A 53 -13.73 -6.83 -27.75
CA LEU A 53 -14.08 -6.56 -29.15
C LEU A 53 -15.10 -7.55 -29.70
N PHE A 54 -14.93 -8.85 -29.40
CA PHE A 54 -15.89 -9.89 -29.76
C PHE A 54 -17.26 -9.62 -29.15
N LEU A 55 -17.35 -9.33 -27.86
CA LEU A 55 -18.61 -9.02 -27.18
C LEU A 55 -19.31 -7.79 -27.79
N PHE A 56 -18.54 -6.79 -28.22
CA PHE A 56 -19.05 -5.59 -28.86
C PHE A 56 -19.57 -5.89 -30.28
N ILE A 57 -18.79 -6.59 -31.13
CA ILE A 57 -19.19 -6.98 -32.50
C ILE A 57 -20.40 -7.91 -32.49
N ALA A 58 -20.46 -8.83 -31.52
CA ALA A 58 -21.60 -9.74 -31.35
C ALA A 58 -22.86 -9.02 -30.82
N LYS A 59 -22.78 -7.70 -30.60
CA LYS A 59 -23.90 -6.89 -30.11
C LYS A 59 -24.44 -7.33 -28.75
N ILE A 60 -23.62 -8.02 -27.97
CA ILE A 60 -23.99 -8.50 -26.64
C ILE A 60 -23.99 -7.35 -25.62
N LEU A 61 -23.19 -6.30 -25.87
CA LEU A 61 -23.02 -5.12 -25.00
C LEU A 61 -23.83 -3.89 -25.49
N GLU A 62 -25.02 -4.09 -26.04
CA GLU A 62 -25.84 -2.98 -26.57
C GLU A 62 -26.60 -2.22 -25.49
N THR A 63 -26.93 -2.87 -24.37
CA THR A 63 -27.75 -2.27 -23.30
C THR A 63 -26.98 -2.13 -22.00
N THR A 64 -27.37 -1.16 -21.18
CA THR A 64 -26.79 -0.96 -19.85
C THR A 64 -27.01 -2.19 -18.95
N GLU A 65 -28.14 -2.89 -19.13
CA GLU A 65 -28.42 -4.11 -18.37
C GLU A 65 -27.51 -5.28 -18.81
N SER A 66 -27.25 -5.41 -20.13
CA SER A 66 -26.30 -6.43 -20.61
C SER A 66 -24.89 -6.19 -20.09
N LEU A 67 -24.44 -4.92 -20.02
CA LEU A 67 -23.14 -4.57 -19.43
C LEU A 67 -23.05 -5.02 -17.96
N LYS A 68 -24.09 -4.76 -17.16
CA LYS A 68 -24.12 -5.16 -15.73
C LYS A 68 -24.08 -6.67 -15.59
N VAL A 69 -24.95 -7.39 -16.30
CA VAL A 69 -25.10 -8.85 -16.18
C VAL A 69 -23.81 -9.55 -16.65
N ILE A 70 -23.28 -9.16 -17.80
CA ILE A 70 -22.09 -9.78 -18.36
C ILE A 70 -20.87 -9.41 -17.52
N GLY A 71 -20.75 -8.16 -17.09
CA GLY A 71 -19.71 -7.72 -16.18
C GLY A 71 -19.71 -8.51 -14.87
N ALA A 72 -20.88 -8.71 -14.26
CA ALA A 72 -21.03 -9.53 -13.07
C ALA A 72 -20.66 -11.00 -13.31
N LEU A 73 -21.13 -11.60 -14.40
CA LEU A 73 -20.81 -12.99 -14.76
C LEU A 73 -19.30 -13.20 -14.98
N ILE A 74 -18.65 -12.28 -15.70
CA ILE A 74 -17.19 -12.35 -15.94
C ILE A 74 -16.43 -12.16 -14.62
N SER A 75 -16.83 -11.22 -13.77
CA SER A 75 -16.20 -11.00 -12.46
C SER A 75 -16.34 -12.23 -11.56
N VAL A 76 -17.50 -12.82 -11.46
CA VAL A 76 -17.73 -14.07 -10.70
C VAL A 76 -16.97 -15.24 -11.33
N GLY A 77 -16.92 -15.32 -12.66
CA GLY A 77 -16.16 -16.32 -13.40
C GLY A 77 -14.67 -16.25 -13.07
N SER A 78 -14.10 -15.05 -12.96
CA SER A 78 -12.69 -14.86 -12.58
C SER A 78 -12.35 -15.36 -11.17
N ILE A 79 -13.34 -15.40 -10.26
CA ILE A 79 -13.20 -16.00 -8.92
C ILE A 79 -13.31 -17.51 -9.01
N ALA A 80 -14.24 -18.02 -9.81
CA ALA A 80 -14.51 -19.46 -9.90
C ALA A 80 -13.39 -20.24 -10.60
N ILE A 81 -12.76 -19.65 -11.63
CA ILE A 81 -11.68 -20.29 -12.39
C ILE A 81 -10.54 -20.80 -11.51
N PRO A 82 -9.93 -20.01 -10.59
CA PRO A 82 -8.87 -20.50 -9.71
C PRO A 82 -9.29 -21.63 -8.76
N LEU A 83 -10.59 -21.66 -8.39
CA LEU A 83 -11.14 -22.71 -7.53
C LEU A 83 -11.30 -24.04 -8.26
N LEU A 84 -11.58 -23.98 -9.57
CA LEU A 84 -11.76 -25.15 -10.43
C LEU A 84 -10.45 -25.65 -11.02
N ASP A 85 -9.51 -24.77 -11.29
CA ASP A 85 -8.20 -25.09 -11.88
C ASP A 85 -7.17 -25.51 -10.83
N GLN A 86 -7.37 -26.70 -10.23
CA GLN A 86 -6.43 -27.26 -9.25
C GLN A 86 -5.02 -27.51 -9.83
N LYS A 87 -4.88 -27.59 -11.13
CA LYS A 87 -3.59 -27.86 -11.81
C LYS A 87 -2.84 -26.58 -12.21
N LYS A 88 -3.36 -25.40 -11.88
CA LYS A 88 -2.79 -24.09 -12.24
C LYS A 88 -2.40 -23.99 -13.72
N LYS A 89 -3.21 -24.52 -14.62
CA LYS A 89 -2.98 -24.48 -16.06
C LYS A 89 -3.24 -23.09 -16.65
N ILE A 90 -4.16 -22.34 -16.05
CA ILE A 90 -4.55 -21.01 -16.51
C ILE A 90 -3.62 -20.00 -15.85
N SER A 91 -3.06 -19.10 -16.65
CA SER A 91 -2.18 -18.03 -16.14
C SER A 91 -2.94 -17.10 -15.19
N GLU A 92 -2.35 -16.80 -14.03
CA GLU A 92 -2.90 -15.81 -13.09
C GLU A 92 -3.11 -14.44 -13.77
N SER A 93 -2.22 -14.05 -14.67
CA SER A 93 -2.34 -12.80 -15.43
C SER A 93 -3.60 -12.76 -16.30
N PHE A 94 -3.96 -13.89 -16.90
CA PHE A 94 -5.20 -13.99 -17.69
C PHE A 94 -6.43 -13.87 -16.80
N ILE A 95 -6.46 -14.57 -15.67
CA ILE A 95 -7.56 -14.51 -14.70
C ILE A 95 -7.76 -13.08 -14.20
N VAL A 96 -6.67 -12.38 -13.87
CA VAL A 96 -6.70 -10.99 -13.43
C VAL A 96 -7.22 -10.06 -14.53
N SER A 97 -6.75 -10.23 -15.77
CA SER A 97 -7.18 -9.40 -16.90
C SER A 97 -8.68 -9.57 -17.20
N VAL A 98 -9.17 -10.80 -17.17
CA VAL A 98 -10.60 -11.11 -17.35
C VAL A 98 -11.41 -10.57 -16.19
N GLY A 99 -10.91 -10.67 -14.95
CA GLY A 99 -11.56 -10.10 -13.77
C GLY A 99 -11.71 -8.58 -13.88
N PHE A 100 -10.67 -7.88 -14.31
CA PHE A 100 -10.72 -6.43 -14.54
C PHE A 100 -11.68 -6.05 -15.65
N LEU A 101 -11.73 -6.82 -16.74
CA LEU A 101 -12.74 -6.61 -17.78
C LEU A 101 -14.15 -6.69 -17.22
N GLY A 102 -14.43 -7.73 -16.42
CA GLY A 102 -15.71 -7.89 -15.76
C GLY A 102 -16.08 -6.70 -14.87
N GLN A 103 -15.15 -6.23 -14.05
CA GLN A 103 -15.34 -5.05 -13.20
C GLN A 103 -15.62 -3.78 -14.02
N VAL A 104 -14.81 -3.51 -15.05
CA VAL A 104 -14.99 -2.33 -15.91
C VAL A 104 -16.38 -2.37 -16.58
N LEU A 105 -16.79 -3.51 -17.15
CA LEU A 105 -18.10 -3.64 -17.76
C LEU A 105 -19.24 -3.43 -16.74
N LEU A 106 -19.12 -4.02 -15.55
CA LEU A 106 -20.10 -3.86 -14.48
C LEU A 106 -20.23 -2.39 -14.06
N PHE A 107 -19.12 -1.73 -13.82
CA PHE A 107 -19.12 -0.33 -13.39
C PHE A 107 -19.59 0.62 -14.48
N LEU A 108 -19.23 0.39 -15.75
CA LEU A 108 -19.79 1.13 -16.88
C LEU A 108 -21.31 0.93 -16.99
N GLY A 109 -21.80 -0.30 -16.84
CA GLY A 109 -23.22 -0.58 -16.84
C GLY A 109 -23.99 0.14 -15.72
N ILE A 110 -23.40 0.24 -14.51
CA ILE A 110 -23.97 1.00 -13.40
C ILE A 110 -23.92 2.50 -13.69
N ALA A 111 -22.81 3.02 -14.17
CA ALA A 111 -22.63 4.44 -14.48
C ALA A 111 -23.60 4.92 -15.57
N PHE A 112 -23.75 4.15 -16.65
CA PHE A 112 -24.67 4.49 -17.76
C PHE A 112 -26.15 4.33 -17.39
N SER A 113 -26.50 3.68 -16.30
CA SER A 113 -27.88 3.60 -15.83
C SER A 113 -28.40 4.88 -15.17
N LYS A 114 -27.66 6.01 -15.32
CA LYS A 114 -27.98 7.32 -14.70
C LYS A 114 -28.09 7.24 -13.17
N SER A 115 -27.31 6.37 -12.56
CA SER A 115 -27.22 6.30 -11.10
C SER A 115 -26.56 7.57 -10.56
N GLU A 116 -27.05 8.06 -9.43
CA GLU A 116 -26.39 9.13 -8.69
C GLU A 116 -25.00 8.65 -8.24
N ILE A 117 -24.05 9.58 -8.09
CA ILE A 117 -22.67 9.29 -7.66
C ILE A 117 -22.65 8.46 -6.36
N LEU A 118 -23.59 8.76 -5.45
CA LEU A 118 -23.75 8.03 -4.20
C LEU A 118 -24.07 6.54 -4.41
N SER A 119 -25.08 6.24 -5.25
CA SER A 119 -25.49 4.87 -5.54
C SER A 119 -24.44 4.11 -6.34
N PHE A 120 -23.73 4.80 -7.23
CA PHE A 120 -22.60 4.23 -7.96
C PHE A 120 -21.48 3.83 -7.01
N SER A 121 -21.02 4.75 -6.14
CA SER A 121 -19.92 4.50 -5.20
C SER A 121 -20.28 3.41 -4.18
N ALA A 122 -21.54 3.36 -3.72
CA ALA A 122 -22.02 2.30 -2.84
C ALA A 122 -21.99 0.92 -3.54
N SER A 123 -22.37 0.88 -4.82
CA SER A 123 -22.33 -0.35 -5.61
C SER A 123 -20.91 -0.84 -5.82
N VAL A 124 -19.97 0.07 -6.15
CA VAL A 124 -18.55 -0.24 -6.27
C VAL A 124 -18.01 -0.81 -4.95
N LEU A 125 -18.33 -0.15 -3.83
CA LEU A 125 -17.89 -0.58 -2.50
C LEU A 125 -18.33 -2.01 -2.19
N ILE A 126 -19.60 -2.34 -2.43
CA ILE A 126 -20.15 -3.68 -2.16
C ILE A 126 -19.47 -4.73 -3.04
N VAL A 127 -19.35 -4.45 -4.34
CA VAL A 127 -18.72 -5.38 -5.30
C VAL A 127 -17.25 -5.63 -4.92
N GLU A 128 -16.51 -4.59 -4.56
CA GLU A 128 -15.08 -4.71 -4.24
C GLU A 128 -14.84 -5.41 -2.89
N ILE A 129 -15.71 -5.23 -1.90
CA ILE A 129 -15.66 -6.02 -0.66
C ILE A 129 -15.86 -7.51 -0.98
N PHE A 130 -16.83 -7.82 -1.84
CA PHE A 130 -17.07 -9.20 -2.26
C PHE A 130 -15.86 -9.78 -3.01
N LEU A 131 -15.28 -9.05 -3.96
CA LEU A 131 -14.11 -9.47 -4.72
C LEU A 131 -12.88 -9.62 -3.82
N TYR A 132 -12.67 -8.71 -2.87
CA TYR A 132 -11.59 -8.80 -1.89
C TYR A 132 -11.66 -10.09 -1.06
N LEU A 133 -12.84 -10.46 -0.60
CA LEU A 133 -13.03 -11.64 0.24
C LEU A 133 -12.88 -12.96 -0.52
N PHE A 134 -13.39 -13.02 -1.75
CA PHE A 134 -13.52 -14.29 -2.50
C PHE A 134 -12.48 -14.47 -3.61
N SER A 135 -11.76 -13.43 -4.04
CA SER A 135 -10.74 -13.57 -5.08
C SER A 135 -9.58 -14.45 -4.61
N GLY A 136 -9.10 -15.30 -5.52
CA GLY A 136 -7.92 -16.14 -5.32
C GLY A 136 -6.60 -15.46 -5.68
N THR A 137 -6.61 -14.33 -6.40
CA THR A 137 -5.40 -13.68 -6.93
C THR A 137 -4.97 -12.50 -6.07
N TRP A 138 -3.66 -12.35 -5.90
CA TRP A 138 -3.07 -11.27 -5.12
C TRP A 138 -3.39 -9.87 -5.69
N ILE A 139 -3.25 -9.73 -7.02
CA ILE A 139 -3.43 -8.44 -7.71
C ILE A 139 -4.88 -7.98 -7.59
N GLN A 140 -5.85 -8.88 -7.72
CA GLN A 140 -7.26 -8.57 -7.58
C GLN A 140 -7.59 -8.03 -6.18
N LYS A 141 -7.11 -8.71 -5.12
CA LYS A 141 -7.28 -8.25 -3.73
C LYS A 141 -6.67 -6.87 -3.50
N PHE A 142 -5.47 -6.65 -4.04
CA PHE A 142 -4.79 -5.37 -3.94
C PHE A 142 -5.61 -4.22 -4.57
N VAL A 143 -6.11 -4.43 -5.79
CA VAL A 143 -6.93 -3.42 -6.48
C VAL A 143 -8.28 -3.23 -5.78
N SER A 144 -8.88 -4.30 -5.28
CA SER A 144 -10.11 -4.20 -4.47
C SER A 144 -9.91 -3.31 -3.24
N VAL A 145 -8.77 -3.42 -2.52
CA VAL A 145 -8.48 -2.51 -1.40
C VAL A 145 -8.45 -1.05 -1.86
N LEU A 146 -7.78 -0.76 -2.99
CA LEU A 146 -7.72 0.61 -3.52
C LEU A 146 -9.10 1.15 -3.89
N LEU A 147 -9.93 0.33 -4.55
CA LEU A 147 -11.29 0.73 -4.96
C LEU A 147 -12.24 0.85 -3.76
N ILE A 148 -12.09 0.01 -2.72
CA ILE A 148 -12.82 0.16 -1.46
C ILE A 148 -12.49 1.52 -0.82
N PHE A 149 -11.22 1.88 -0.74
CA PHE A 149 -10.82 3.18 -0.17
C PHE A 149 -11.31 4.35 -1.01
N SER A 150 -11.14 4.29 -2.33
CA SER A 150 -11.59 5.36 -3.24
C SER A 150 -13.10 5.56 -3.20
N SER A 151 -13.88 4.49 -3.25
CA SER A 151 -15.35 4.55 -3.17
C SER A 151 -15.83 5.02 -1.79
N SER A 152 -15.14 4.60 -0.71
CA SER A 152 -15.46 5.07 0.65
C SER A 152 -15.21 6.57 0.80
N VAL A 153 -14.14 7.12 0.24
CA VAL A 153 -13.87 8.57 0.26
C VAL A 153 -14.99 9.32 -0.44
N ILE A 154 -15.39 8.88 -1.65
CA ILE A 154 -16.48 9.51 -2.41
C ILE A 154 -17.79 9.47 -1.62
N LEU A 155 -18.12 8.32 -1.01
CA LEU A 155 -19.32 8.18 -0.18
C LEU A 155 -19.33 9.11 1.03
N LEU A 156 -18.18 9.25 1.70
CA LEU A 156 -18.07 10.13 2.86
C LEU A 156 -18.19 11.61 2.48
N GLU A 157 -17.65 11.98 1.31
CA GLU A 157 -17.68 13.33 0.81
C GLU A 157 -19.08 13.74 0.35
N GLU A 158 -19.76 12.92 -0.43
CA GLU A 158 -21.13 13.17 -0.90
C GLU A 158 -22.14 13.27 0.26
N ASN A 159 -21.88 12.62 1.39
CA ASN A 159 -22.69 12.72 2.59
C ASN A 159 -22.21 13.82 3.57
N GLU A 160 -21.29 14.66 3.15
CA GLU A 160 -20.69 15.74 4.00
C GLU A 160 -20.06 15.21 5.31
N MET A 161 -19.69 13.93 5.34
CA MET A 161 -19.10 13.28 6.52
C MET A 161 -17.55 13.40 6.52
N SER A 162 -17.04 14.62 6.50
CA SER A 162 -15.59 14.89 6.45
C SER A 162 -14.80 14.24 7.59
N LEU A 163 -15.41 14.12 8.79
CA LEU A 163 -14.80 13.40 9.90
C LEU A 163 -14.51 11.92 9.59
N GLY A 164 -15.34 11.30 8.73
CA GLY A 164 -15.16 9.91 8.30
C GLY A 164 -13.83 9.68 7.57
N ILE A 165 -13.38 10.65 6.77
CA ILE A 165 -12.09 10.58 6.05
C ILE A 165 -10.92 10.54 7.05
N HIS A 166 -10.99 11.35 8.10
CA HIS A 166 -9.98 11.37 9.16
C HIS A 166 -9.93 10.04 9.92
N ILE A 167 -11.11 9.50 10.27
CA ILE A 167 -11.23 8.19 10.93
C ILE A 167 -10.66 7.08 10.02
N MET A 168 -10.97 7.12 8.73
CA MET A 168 -10.48 6.14 7.77
C MET A 168 -8.95 6.16 7.66
N LEU A 169 -8.33 7.35 7.64
CA LEU A 169 -6.87 7.49 7.67
C LEU A 169 -6.27 6.98 8.98
N ALA A 170 -6.90 7.28 10.12
CA ALA A 170 -6.47 6.78 11.43
C ALA A 170 -6.51 5.25 11.49
N LEU A 171 -7.63 4.65 11.07
CA LEU A 171 -7.81 3.20 11.06
C LEU A 171 -6.83 2.52 10.10
N SER A 172 -6.58 3.11 8.94
CA SER A 172 -5.61 2.59 7.96
C SER A 172 -4.19 2.58 8.51
N GLY A 173 -3.77 3.68 9.14
CA GLY A 173 -2.46 3.79 9.77
C GLY A 173 -2.28 2.80 10.92
N LEU A 174 -3.27 2.70 11.80
CA LEU A 174 -3.27 1.73 12.90
C LEU A 174 -3.30 0.29 12.38
N ALA A 175 -4.08 0.01 11.34
CA ALA A 175 -4.14 -1.32 10.72
C ALA A 175 -2.76 -1.75 10.20
N ILE A 176 -2.02 -0.86 9.53
CA ILE A 176 -0.65 -1.15 9.08
C ILE A 176 0.27 -1.46 10.29
N VAL A 177 0.22 -0.65 11.34
CA VAL A 177 1.03 -0.90 12.56
C VAL A 177 0.71 -2.26 13.17
N LEU A 178 -0.59 -2.60 13.27
CA LEU A 178 -1.02 -3.89 13.82
C LEU A 178 -0.65 -5.06 12.92
N LEU A 179 -0.81 -4.94 11.60
CA LEU A 179 -0.44 -5.98 10.65
C LEU A 179 1.05 -6.33 10.76
N PHE A 180 1.93 -5.34 10.90
CA PHE A 180 3.36 -5.61 11.11
C PHE A 180 3.67 -6.12 12.51
N ARG A 181 2.93 -5.70 13.53
CA ARG A 181 3.13 -6.20 14.89
C ARG A 181 2.80 -7.68 15.00
N TYR A 182 1.73 -8.13 14.35
CA TYR A 182 1.24 -9.51 14.38
C TYR A 182 1.60 -10.29 13.11
N GLU A 183 2.60 -9.85 12.37
CA GLU A 183 3.04 -10.48 11.11
C GLU A 183 3.28 -11.98 11.25
N VAL A 184 4.06 -12.39 12.28
CA VAL A 184 4.42 -13.79 12.51
C VAL A 184 3.17 -14.63 12.78
N GLU A 185 2.25 -14.12 13.58
CA GLU A 185 1.01 -14.83 13.91
C GLU A 185 0.10 -14.95 12.70
N ILE A 186 -0.02 -13.87 11.91
CA ILE A 186 -0.82 -13.85 10.68
C ILE A 186 -0.26 -14.83 9.66
N VAL A 187 1.05 -14.78 9.40
CA VAL A 187 1.71 -15.63 8.38
C VAL A 187 1.69 -17.09 8.79
N SER A 188 1.75 -17.41 10.10
CA SER A 188 1.68 -18.77 10.61
C SER A 188 0.27 -19.35 10.72
N SER A 189 -0.79 -18.54 10.60
CA SER A 189 -2.19 -18.94 10.84
C SER A 189 -2.86 -19.77 9.75
N GLY A 190 -2.09 -20.37 8.83
CA GLY A 190 -2.60 -21.24 7.77
C GLY A 190 -2.48 -20.64 6.39
N LYS A 191 -3.36 -21.04 5.43
CA LYS A 191 -3.23 -20.60 4.02
C LYS A 191 -4.12 -19.41 3.65
N ILE A 192 -5.24 -19.26 4.33
CA ILE A 192 -6.27 -18.26 3.95
C ILE A 192 -5.86 -16.86 4.40
N ILE A 193 -5.59 -16.67 5.69
CA ILE A 193 -5.27 -15.35 6.27
C ILE A 193 -4.00 -14.74 5.66
N PRO A 194 -2.89 -15.50 5.47
CA PRO A 194 -1.70 -14.97 4.82
C PRO A 194 -1.93 -14.44 3.40
N SER A 195 -2.93 -14.98 2.67
CA SER A 195 -3.23 -14.50 1.32
C SER A 195 -3.78 -13.07 1.25
N PHE A 196 -4.28 -12.54 2.38
CA PHE A 196 -4.77 -11.17 2.50
C PHE A 196 -3.68 -10.20 2.99
N TYR A 197 -2.62 -10.68 3.62
CA TYR A 197 -1.64 -9.87 4.32
C TYR A 197 -0.94 -8.85 3.39
N MET A 198 -0.23 -9.34 2.37
CA MET A 198 0.52 -8.46 1.47
C MET A 198 -0.37 -7.54 0.61
N PRO A 199 -1.47 -8.02 -0.02
CA PRO A 199 -2.36 -7.13 -0.77
C PRO A 199 -2.92 -6.00 0.08
N THR A 200 -3.28 -6.29 1.34
CA THR A 200 -3.81 -5.29 2.26
C THR A 200 -2.75 -4.25 2.63
N ILE A 201 -1.52 -4.67 2.95
CA ILE A 201 -0.44 -3.73 3.27
C ILE A 201 -0.18 -2.79 2.10
N TYR A 202 0.03 -3.31 0.89
CA TYR A 202 0.29 -2.46 -0.27
C TYR A 202 -0.90 -1.57 -0.63
N GLY A 203 -2.13 -2.09 -0.54
CA GLY A 203 -3.33 -1.30 -0.76
C GLY A 203 -3.49 -0.17 0.26
N LEU A 204 -3.29 -0.45 1.56
CA LEU A 204 -3.33 0.55 2.62
C LEU A 204 -2.21 1.59 2.48
N THR A 205 -1.00 1.19 2.11
CA THR A 205 0.12 2.14 1.94
C THR A 205 -0.14 3.12 0.80
N ILE A 206 -0.73 2.66 -0.31
CA ILE A 206 -1.14 3.56 -1.39
C ILE A 206 -2.32 4.44 -0.96
N ALA A 207 -3.31 3.90 -0.25
CA ALA A 207 -4.45 4.68 0.24
C ALA A 207 -4.01 5.80 1.19
N ILE A 208 -3.13 5.50 2.15
CA ILE A 208 -2.59 6.49 3.09
C ILE A 208 -1.75 7.56 2.37
N SER A 209 -1.06 7.23 1.29
CA SER A 209 -0.32 8.21 0.51
C SER A 209 -1.23 9.01 -0.42
N GLY A 210 -2.29 8.39 -0.97
CA GLY A 210 -3.16 8.97 -1.99
C GLY A 210 -4.28 9.86 -1.41
N ILE A 211 -4.92 9.46 -0.30
CA ILE A 211 -6.00 10.26 0.30
C ILE A 211 -5.54 11.67 0.71
N PRO A 212 -4.40 11.86 1.37
CA PRO A 212 -3.89 13.19 1.65
C PRO A 212 -3.60 14.04 0.39
N ALA A 213 -3.41 13.44 -0.79
CA ALA A 213 -3.25 14.19 -2.03
C ALA A 213 -4.50 15.02 -2.38
N LEU A 214 -5.66 14.63 -1.86
CA LEU A 214 -6.88 15.42 -1.98
C LEU A 214 -6.77 16.79 -1.30
N SER A 215 -5.90 16.94 -0.28
CA SER A 215 -5.63 18.25 0.33
C SER A 215 -4.91 19.20 -0.63
N VAL A 216 -4.15 18.64 -1.59
CA VAL A 216 -3.39 19.39 -2.60
C VAL A 216 -4.26 19.73 -3.79
N ILE A 217 -4.95 18.71 -4.33
CA ILE A 217 -5.72 18.80 -5.58
C ILE A 217 -7.10 19.40 -5.34
N GLY A 218 -7.69 19.08 -4.19
CA GLY A 218 -9.09 19.33 -3.86
C GLY A 218 -9.41 20.67 -3.21
N GLY A 219 -8.51 21.62 -3.16
CA GLY A 219 -8.63 22.89 -2.42
C GLY A 219 -9.92 23.72 -2.62
N SER A 220 -10.79 23.34 -3.56
CA SER A 220 -12.11 23.95 -3.78
C SER A 220 -13.28 22.99 -3.60
N TYR A 221 -13.05 21.69 -3.55
CA TYR A 221 -14.10 20.67 -3.57
C TYR A 221 -14.30 20.00 -2.19
N ILE A 222 -13.26 19.91 -1.36
CA ILE A 222 -13.31 19.20 -0.06
C ILE A 222 -13.19 20.23 1.06
N SER A 223 -14.28 20.48 1.78
CA SER A 223 -14.35 21.42 2.91
C SER A 223 -13.79 20.86 4.22
N THR A 224 -12.78 20.02 4.14
CA THR A 224 -12.23 19.26 5.27
C THR A 224 -11.07 20.00 5.93
N ASP A 225 -11.03 20.08 7.26
CA ASP A 225 -9.87 20.61 7.99
C ASP A 225 -8.75 19.56 8.06
N TRP A 226 -7.82 19.63 7.11
CA TRP A 226 -6.70 18.71 6.98
C TRP A 226 -5.74 18.69 8.16
N ARG A 227 -5.81 19.66 9.08
CA ARG A 227 -5.03 19.67 10.32
C ARG A 227 -5.34 18.45 11.19
N ILE A 228 -6.59 17.99 11.19
CA ILE A 228 -7.01 16.79 11.91
C ILE A 228 -6.28 15.56 11.35
N SER A 229 -6.25 15.38 10.03
CA SER A 229 -5.49 14.31 9.39
C SER A 229 -3.98 14.44 9.64
N GLY A 230 -3.44 15.67 9.68
CA GLY A 230 -2.04 15.91 10.01
C GLY A 230 -1.70 15.47 11.44
N THR A 231 -2.56 15.79 12.41
CA THR A 231 -2.37 15.32 13.80
C THR A 231 -2.46 13.80 13.90
N ILE A 232 -3.41 13.18 13.19
CA ILE A 232 -3.55 11.73 13.13
C ILE A 232 -2.28 11.08 12.54
N GLY A 233 -1.75 11.61 11.44
CA GLY A 233 -0.52 11.10 10.82
C GLY A 233 0.67 11.15 11.78
N ILE A 234 0.83 12.24 12.53
CA ILE A 234 1.88 12.38 13.56
C ILE A 234 1.66 11.38 14.69
N LEU A 235 0.42 11.19 15.17
CA LEU A 235 0.11 10.23 16.22
C LEU A 235 0.37 8.78 15.78
N VAL A 236 -0.03 8.40 14.57
CA VAL A 236 0.24 7.07 14.01
C VAL A 236 1.75 6.82 13.91
N LEU A 237 2.50 7.80 13.41
CA LEU A 237 3.95 7.74 13.35
C LEU A 237 4.56 7.61 14.77
N ALA A 238 4.08 8.39 15.73
CA ALA A 238 4.55 8.34 17.11
C ALA A 238 4.31 6.96 17.74
N ILE A 239 3.13 6.38 17.56
CA ILE A 239 2.81 5.02 18.04
C ILE A 239 3.75 4.00 17.40
N TYR A 240 3.98 4.09 16.09
CA TYR A 240 4.88 3.19 15.38
C TYR A 240 6.31 3.31 15.89
N LEU A 241 6.85 4.52 15.99
CA LEU A 241 8.20 4.78 16.51
C LEU A 241 8.34 4.32 17.94
N TRP A 242 7.33 4.55 18.79
CA TRP A 242 7.31 4.07 20.16
C TRP A 242 7.41 2.55 20.23
N THR A 243 6.62 1.83 19.45
CA THR A 243 6.68 0.36 19.40
C THR A 243 8.04 -0.14 18.91
N CYS A 244 8.66 0.58 17.96
CA CYS A 244 9.98 0.28 17.45
C CYS A 244 11.08 0.51 18.48
N LEU A 245 11.08 1.67 19.12
CA LEU A 245 12.10 2.05 20.10
C LEU A 245 12.00 1.22 21.38
N ASN A 246 10.80 0.85 21.80
CA ASN A 246 10.60 -0.02 22.96
C ASN A 246 11.24 -1.40 22.79
N SER A 247 11.32 -1.92 21.57
CA SER A 247 12.01 -3.18 21.29
C SER A 247 13.56 -3.05 21.39
N ILE A 248 14.11 -1.84 21.19
CA ILE A 248 15.57 -1.57 21.14
C ILE A 248 16.08 -1.02 22.46
N LEU A 249 15.33 -0.13 23.10
CA LEU A 249 15.75 0.68 24.26
C LEU A 249 14.91 0.37 25.49
N LYS A 250 14.76 -0.91 25.84
CA LYS A 250 13.83 -1.41 26.90
C LYS A 250 13.85 -0.64 28.21
N ASP A 251 14.99 -0.06 28.62
CA ASP A 251 15.16 0.56 29.95
C ASP A 251 15.34 2.08 29.92
N LYS A 252 15.19 2.74 28.76
CA LYS A 252 15.48 4.17 28.62
C LYS A 252 14.26 4.97 28.18
N LEU A 253 13.18 4.89 28.96
CA LEU A 253 11.87 5.50 28.67
C LEU A 253 11.97 7.02 28.37
N PHE A 254 12.84 7.73 29.09
CA PHE A 254 13.08 9.15 28.89
C PHE A 254 13.67 9.46 27.50
N ILE A 255 14.64 8.66 27.06
CA ILE A 255 15.27 8.83 25.74
C ILE A 255 14.27 8.51 24.62
N GLN A 256 13.46 7.48 24.78
CA GLN A 256 12.39 7.12 23.84
C GLN A 256 11.39 8.28 23.70
N GLY A 257 10.87 8.78 24.83
CA GLY A 257 9.93 9.90 24.85
C GLY A 257 10.51 11.18 24.22
N PHE A 258 11.80 11.47 24.52
CA PHE A 258 12.49 12.61 23.93
C PHE A 258 12.64 12.48 22.40
N MET A 259 13.04 11.32 21.90
CA MET A 259 13.18 11.08 20.45
C MET A 259 11.84 11.21 19.72
N VAL A 260 10.80 10.53 20.22
CA VAL A 260 9.46 10.60 19.60
C VAL A 260 8.91 12.03 19.69
N GLY A 261 9.05 12.69 20.84
CA GLY A 261 8.59 14.07 21.03
C GLY A 261 9.30 15.05 20.10
N THR A 262 10.60 14.89 19.87
CA THR A 262 11.36 15.72 18.93
C THR A 262 10.86 15.56 17.51
N ILE A 263 10.59 14.34 17.05
CA ILE A 263 10.04 14.08 15.71
C ILE A 263 8.63 14.69 15.57
N CYS A 264 7.78 14.52 16.58
CA CYS A 264 6.44 15.14 16.59
C CYS A 264 6.53 16.67 16.53
N LEU A 265 7.44 17.27 17.28
CA LEU A 265 7.67 18.72 17.26
C LEU A 265 8.15 19.22 15.90
N LEU A 266 9.07 18.49 15.26
CA LEU A 266 9.57 18.82 13.92
C LEU A 266 8.48 18.75 12.85
N LEU A 267 7.50 17.85 13.00
CA LEU A 267 6.39 17.70 12.07
C LEU A 267 5.20 18.62 12.40
N ALA A 268 5.16 19.27 13.56
CA ALA A 268 4.06 20.17 13.95
C ALA A 268 3.80 21.30 12.93
N PRO A 269 4.79 21.93 12.28
CA PRO A 269 4.54 22.97 11.27
C PRO A 269 3.82 22.42 10.01
N THR A 270 3.89 21.12 9.74
CA THR A 270 3.35 20.48 8.53
C THR A 270 1.93 19.92 8.71
N LEU A 271 1.24 20.27 9.80
CA LEU A 271 -0.12 19.79 10.12
C LEU A 271 -1.14 20.04 9.01
N GLN A 272 -0.99 21.13 8.25
CA GLN A 272 -1.87 21.44 7.12
C GLN A 272 -1.67 20.53 5.91
N THR A 273 -0.52 19.87 5.82
CA THR A 273 -0.16 18.96 4.73
C THR A 273 0.04 17.54 5.30
N PRO A 274 -1.06 16.80 5.57
CA PRO A 274 -0.99 15.49 6.24
C PRO A 274 -0.15 14.47 5.48
N GLY A 275 -0.01 14.63 4.16
CA GLY A 275 0.82 13.79 3.32
C GLY A 275 2.28 13.71 3.77
N ILE A 276 2.85 14.75 4.40
CA ILE A 276 4.22 14.73 4.88
C ILE A 276 4.37 13.74 6.05
N SER A 277 3.50 13.81 7.05
CA SER A 277 3.55 12.92 8.22
C SER A 277 3.33 11.45 7.84
N PHE A 278 2.37 11.18 6.95
CA PHE A 278 2.15 9.83 6.42
C PHE A 278 3.29 9.33 5.54
N SER A 279 3.93 10.20 4.74
CA SER A 279 5.10 9.82 3.95
C SER A 279 6.29 9.44 4.84
N VAL A 280 6.56 10.21 5.91
CA VAL A 280 7.60 9.85 6.90
C VAL A 280 7.28 8.50 7.56
N PHE A 281 6.01 8.24 7.87
CA PHE A 281 5.56 6.96 8.39
C PHE A 281 5.83 5.81 7.41
N LEU A 282 5.53 5.98 6.12
CA LEU A 282 5.80 4.98 5.09
C LEU A 282 7.30 4.73 4.91
N ILE A 283 8.14 5.79 4.94
CA ILE A 283 9.59 5.66 4.88
C ILE A 283 10.10 4.86 6.08
N ALA A 284 9.63 5.17 7.29
CA ALA A 284 10.04 4.48 8.50
C ALA A 284 9.68 2.98 8.46
N ILE A 285 8.49 2.64 7.98
CA ILE A 285 8.04 1.25 7.80
C ILE A 285 8.84 0.56 6.70
N GLY A 286 8.92 1.16 5.51
CA GLY A 286 9.61 0.58 4.36
C GLY A 286 11.07 0.26 4.68
N PHE A 287 11.76 1.18 5.38
CA PHE A 287 13.12 0.99 5.82
C PHE A 287 13.26 -0.17 6.84
N ARG A 288 12.41 -0.20 7.86
CA ARG A 288 12.49 -1.22 8.91
C ARG A 288 12.11 -2.61 8.40
N GLN A 289 11.06 -2.70 7.61
CA GLN A 289 10.53 -3.99 7.10
C GLN A 289 11.21 -4.45 5.80
N ARG A 290 12.17 -3.67 5.31
CA ARG A 290 12.88 -3.92 4.03
C ARG A 290 11.92 -4.09 2.85
N LEU A 291 10.85 -3.30 2.83
CA LEU A 291 9.87 -3.27 1.76
C LEU A 291 10.22 -2.14 0.80
N ASP A 292 11.03 -2.45 -0.21
CA ASP A 292 11.57 -1.45 -1.15
C ASP A 292 10.49 -0.64 -1.86
N LEU A 293 9.36 -1.28 -2.24
CA LEU A 293 8.24 -0.59 -2.88
C LEU A 293 7.57 0.43 -1.95
N VAL A 294 7.39 0.09 -0.66
CA VAL A 294 6.82 1.00 0.33
C VAL A 294 7.77 2.16 0.61
N LEU A 295 9.07 1.86 0.69
CA LEU A 295 10.12 2.88 0.87
C LEU A 295 10.14 3.85 -0.31
N MET A 296 10.15 3.34 -1.55
CA MET A 296 10.09 4.17 -2.78
C MET A 296 8.83 5.02 -2.83
N LEU A 297 7.67 4.44 -2.50
CA LEU A 297 6.40 5.18 -2.43
C LEU A 297 6.47 6.30 -1.39
N GLY A 298 7.03 6.03 -0.20
CA GLY A 298 7.23 7.02 0.85
C GLY A 298 8.14 8.17 0.40
N ILE A 299 9.28 7.87 -0.26
CA ILE A 299 10.22 8.88 -0.79
C ILE A 299 9.55 9.71 -1.90
N LEU A 300 8.84 9.08 -2.82
CA LEU A 300 8.12 9.78 -3.88
C LEU A 300 7.05 10.70 -3.29
N SER A 301 6.23 10.17 -2.37
CA SER A 301 5.16 10.92 -1.72
C SER A 301 5.68 12.12 -0.94
N ILE A 302 6.73 11.95 -0.13
CA ILE A 302 7.29 13.09 0.62
C ILE A 302 7.84 14.17 -0.31
N SER A 303 8.46 13.78 -1.44
CA SER A 303 8.96 14.73 -2.43
C SER A 303 7.83 15.57 -3.02
N CYS A 304 6.71 14.92 -3.41
CA CYS A 304 5.54 15.62 -3.92
C CYS A 304 4.91 16.56 -2.88
N TYR A 305 4.72 16.08 -1.64
CA TYR A 305 4.11 16.89 -0.59
C TYR A 305 5.01 18.04 -0.10
N LEU A 306 6.32 17.88 -0.11
CA LEU A 306 7.24 18.99 0.19
C LEU A 306 7.19 20.08 -0.87
N VAL A 307 7.06 19.71 -2.14
CA VAL A 307 6.88 20.68 -3.23
C VAL A 307 5.57 21.45 -3.01
N ASP A 308 4.46 20.75 -2.77
CA ASP A 308 3.18 21.41 -2.48
C ASP A 308 3.25 22.31 -1.25
N TYR A 309 3.81 21.82 -0.15
CA TYR A 309 4.00 22.60 1.08
C TYR A 309 4.81 23.87 0.83
N TYR A 310 5.90 23.77 0.04
CA TYR A 310 6.70 24.92 -0.32
C TYR A 310 5.91 25.98 -1.10
N TYR A 311 5.06 25.54 -2.03
CA TYR A 311 4.24 26.47 -2.83
C TYR A 311 3.03 27.00 -2.06
N SER A 312 2.46 26.25 -1.17
CA SER A 312 1.31 26.68 -0.34
C SER A 312 1.68 27.72 0.72
N LEU A 313 2.94 27.79 1.15
CA LEU A 313 3.42 28.82 2.08
C LEU A 313 3.31 30.21 1.46
N LYS A 314 2.47 31.07 2.03
CA LYS A 314 2.25 32.47 1.61
C LYS A 314 3.38 33.41 2.05
N PHE A 315 4.61 32.92 2.16
CA PHE A 315 5.78 33.72 2.52
C PHE A 315 6.51 34.26 1.29
N THR A 316 7.26 35.37 1.47
CA THR A 316 8.15 35.87 0.43
C THR A 316 9.25 34.86 0.10
N LEU A 317 9.76 34.87 -1.14
CA LEU A 317 10.83 33.97 -1.57
C LEU A 317 12.04 34.02 -0.63
N LEU A 318 12.35 35.19 -0.11
CA LEU A 318 13.48 35.40 0.82
C LEU A 318 13.27 34.66 2.14
N ILE A 319 12.06 34.72 2.73
CA ILE A 319 11.73 33.98 3.96
C ILE A 319 11.75 32.48 3.70
N LYS A 320 11.19 32.01 2.57
CA LYS A 320 11.26 30.59 2.18
C LYS A 320 12.70 30.08 2.08
N SER A 321 13.59 30.89 1.50
CA SER A 321 15.01 30.59 1.38
C SER A 321 15.68 30.45 2.76
N TYR A 322 15.39 31.34 3.70
CA TYR A 322 15.91 31.25 5.07
C TYR A 322 15.42 30.02 5.82
N ILE A 323 14.13 29.67 5.66
CA ILE A 323 13.56 28.45 6.27
C ILE A 323 14.28 27.22 5.73
N LEU A 324 14.49 27.16 4.40
CA LEU A 324 15.17 26.03 3.75
C LEU A 324 16.63 25.90 4.21
N LEU A 325 17.35 27.01 4.28
CA LEU A 325 18.73 27.06 4.73
C LEU A 325 18.83 26.68 6.22
N GLY A 326 17.93 27.18 7.06
CA GLY A 326 17.86 26.84 8.49
C GLY A 326 17.56 25.36 8.73
N SER A 327 16.58 24.80 8.01
CA SER A 327 16.27 23.37 8.10
C SER A 327 17.42 22.49 7.61
N GLY A 328 18.06 22.85 6.50
CA GLY A 328 19.24 22.15 6.00
C GLY A 328 20.40 22.16 7.00
N ALA A 329 20.70 23.32 7.61
CA ALA A 329 21.72 23.43 8.64
C ALA A 329 21.39 22.56 9.88
N LEU A 330 20.12 22.51 10.29
CA LEU A 330 19.66 21.71 11.42
C LEU A 330 19.83 20.21 11.13
N PHE A 331 19.47 19.74 9.94
CA PHE A 331 19.69 18.35 9.52
C PHE A 331 21.18 18.00 9.46
N LEU A 332 22.03 18.92 8.98
CA LEU A 332 23.47 18.73 8.94
C LEU A 332 24.06 18.60 10.38
N CYS A 333 23.64 19.47 11.31
CA CYS A 333 24.01 19.39 12.71
C CYS A 333 23.56 18.08 13.37
N ALA A 334 22.34 17.64 13.09
CA ALA A 334 21.82 16.38 13.59
C ALA A 334 22.61 15.19 13.05
N TYR A 335 22.92 15.17 11.76
CA TYR A 335 23.74 14.14 11.12
C TYR A 335 25.14 14.07 11.73
N LEU A 336 25.83 15.21 11.85
CA LEU A 336 27.19 15.28 12.45
C LEU A 336 27.19 14.84 13.91
N SER A 337 26.11 15.14 14.66
CA SER A 337 25.99 14.71 16.05
C SER A 337 25.80 13.20 16.16
N LEU A 338 24.96 12.62 15.31
CA LEU A 338 24.71 11.18 15.26
C LEU A 338 25.96 10.41 14.79
N SER A 339 26.64 10.90 13.76
CA SER A 339 27.89 10.31 13.27
C SER A 339 28.95 10.24 14.38
N LYS A 340 29.17 11.35 15.11
CA LYS A 340 30.13 11.38 16.25
C LYS A 340 29.75 10.41 17.38
N LEU A 341 28.44 10.23 17.65
CA LEU A 341 27.97 9.28 18.65
C LEU A 341 28.18 7.82 18.19
N TYR A 342 28.00 7.56 16.91
CA TYR A 342 28.21 6.23 16.32
C TYR A 342 29.72 5.87 16.37
N ASP A 343 30.58 6.74 15.88
CA ASP A 343 32.06 6.56 15.90
C ASP A 343 32.62 6.37 17.30
N ARG A 344 31.98 7.02 18.30
CA ARG A 344 32.41 6.90 19.71
C ARG A 344 32.04 5.51 20.27
N LYS A 345 30.88 5.00 19.91
CA LYS A 345 30.40 3.70 20.36
C LYS A 345 31.17 2.54 19.71
N GLU A 346 31.59 2.70 18.48
CA GLU A 346 32.42 1.73 17.76
C GLU A 346 33.79 1.60 18.40
N ARG A 347 34.44 2.75 18.77
CA ARG A 347 35.73 2.77 19.50
C ARG A 347 35.63 2.26 20.93
N GLU A 348 34.48 2.34 21.59
CA GLU A 348 34.24 1.74 22.93
C GLU A 348 34.08 0.24 22.88
N ASN A 349 33.55 -0.29 21.76
CA ASN A 349 33.39 -1.75 21.54
C ASN A 349 34.67 -2.45 21.06
N GLU A 350 35.61 -1.71 20.53
CA GLU A 350 36.94 -2.22 20.12
C GLU A 350 37.97 -2.24 21.24
N ARG A 351 37.66 -1.66 22.41
CA ARG A 351 38.50 -1.69 23.64
C ARG A 351 37.95 -2.72 24.62
#